data_87a0062fce6ebeb4cb1150f391fdeda0
#
_entry.id   87a0062fce6ebeb4cb1150f391fdeda0
#
_cell.length_a   1.000
_cell.length_b   1.000
_cell.length_c   1.000
_cell.angle_alpha   90.00
_cell.angle_beta   90.00
_cell.angle_gamma   90.00
#
_symmetry.space_group_name_H-M   'P 1'
#
loop_
_entity.id
_entity.type
_entity.pdbx_description
1 polymer ?
#
loop_
_entity_poly.entity_id
_entity_poly.type
_entity_poly.pdbx_seq_one_letter_code
_entity_poly.pdbx_strand_id
1 'polypeptide(L)'
;MIAAHDFYENEFARFWMANGILFFEYKPKTIINLKVAKSVVADRIFFQNEKAYPIFCDVRGVIDTEKAGRDYLAKSGSLLTKAVGL
;
A
#
# COMPACT_ATOMS: atom_id res chain seq x y z
N MET A 1 -0.46 -22.92 1.40
CA MET A 1 -1.07 -22.13 0.31
C MET A 1 -1.61 -20.81 0.88
N ILE A 2 -1.37 -19.73 0.20
CA ILE A 2 -1.95 -18.45 0.59
C ILE A 2 -3.38 -18.40 0.09
N ALA A 3 -4.32 -18.13 0.98
CA ALA A 3 -5.71 -17.96 0.58
C ALA A 3 -5.81 -16.69 -0.28
N ALA A 4 -6.78 -16.63 -1.17
CA ALA A 4 -6.93 -15.51 -2.08
C ALA A 4 -7.02 -14.17 -1.35
N HIS A 5 -7.63 -14.14 -0.17
CA HIS A 5 -7.75 -12.91 0.62
C HIS A 5 -6.49 -12.54 1.39
N ASP A 6 -5.44 -13.37 1.38
CA ASP A 6 -4.17 -13.07 2.05
C ASP A 6 -3.17 -12.43 1.11
N PHE A 7 -3.49 -12.32 -0.16
CA PHE A 7 -2.61 -11.74 -1.16
C PHE A 7 -3.45 -10.99 -2.20
N TYR A 8 -3.01 -9.80 -2.56
CA TYR A 8 -3.66 -9.02 -3.58
C TYR A 8 -2.62 -8.22 -4.36
N GLU A 9 -2.82 -8.10 -5.65
CA GLU A 9 -1.91 -7.38 -6.50
C GLU A 9 -2.72 -6.48 -7.45
N ASN A 10 -2.31 -5.22 -7.55
CA ASN A 10 -2.84 -4.35 -8.59
C ASN A 10 -1.74 -3.97 -9.56
N GLU A 11 -1.99 -2.99 -10.41
CA GLU A 11 -1.03 -2.54 -11.42
C GLU A 11 0.25 -1.99 -10.81
N PHE A 12 0.20 -1.46 -9.59
CA PHE A 12 1.30 -0.68 -9.00
C PHE A 12 1.95 -1.33 -7.80
N ALA A 13 1.29 -2.26 -7.14
CA ALA A 13 1.76 -2.77 -5.87
C ALA A 13 1.24 -4.17 -5.58
N ARG A 14 1.87 -4.81 -4.59
CA ARG A 14 1.44 -6.10 -4.05
C ARG A 14 1.19 -5.95 -2.57
N PHE A 15 0.16 -6.62 -2.09
CA PHE A 15 -0.23 -6.61 -0.67
C PHE A 15 -0.35 -8.03 -0.18
N TRP A 16 0.15 -8.30 1.03
CA TRP A 16 -0.08 -9.60 1.65
C TRP A 16 -0.05 -9.47 3.16
N MET A 17 -0.63 -10.46 3.83
CA MET A 17 -0.69 -10.50 5.28
C MET A 17 0.22 -11.60 5.80
N ALA A 18 0.97 -11.31 6.85
CA ALA A 18 1.77 -12.30 7.55
C ALA A 18 1.88 -11.89 9.02
N ASN A 19 1.55 -12.80 9.92
CA ASN A 19 1.67 -12.59 11.36
C ASN A 19 0.95 -11.32 11.85
N GLY A 20 -0.22 -11.02 11.27
CA GLY A 20 -0.98 -9.84 11.65
C GLY A 20 -0.42 -8.52 11.15
N ILE A 21 0.54 -8.57 10.23
CA ILE A 21 1.14 -7.37 9.62
C ILE A 21 0.77 -7.35 8.15
N LEU A 22 0.36 -6.19 7.67
CA LEU A 22 0.13 -5.98 6.23
C LEU A 22 1.45 -5.59 5.59
N PHE A 23 1.89 -6.37 4.62
CA PHE A 23 3.05 -6.05 3.81
C PHE A 23 2.59 -5.43 2.51
N PHE A 24 3.25 -4.36 2.13
CA PHE A 24 2.92 -3.57 0.95
C PHE A 24 4.21 -3.31 0.18
N GLU A 25 4.25 -3.72 -1.08
CA GLU A 25 5.45 -3.57 -1.89
C GLU A 25 5.07 -2.89 -3.21
N TYR A 26 5.72 -1.76 -3.52
CA TYR A 26 5.56 -1.14 -4.82
C TYR A 26 6.30 -1.95 -5.88
N LYS A 27 5.70 -2.11 -7.03
CA LYS A 27 6.34 -2.78 -8.17
C LYS A 27 7.50 -1.93 -8.68
N PRO A 28 8.49 -2.56 -9.36
CA PRO A 28 9.62 -1.83 -9.92
C PRO A 28 9.19 -0.72 -10.87
N LYS A 29 9.94 0.39 -10.87
CA LYS A 29 9.76 1.53 -11.76
C LYS A 29 8.43 2.25 -11.57
N THR A 30 7.91 2.24 -10.36
CA THR A 30 6.67 2.96 -10.06
C THR A 30 6.94 4.42 -9.82
N ILE A 31 6.14 5.28 -10.43
CA ILE A 31 6.15 6.72 -10.16
C ILE A 31 4.87 7.02 -9.39
N ILE A 32 5.01 7.54 -8.17
CA ILE A 32 3.85 7.83 -7.33
C ILE A 32 3.30 9.20 -7.72
N ASN A 33 2.29 9.20 -8.57
CA ASN A 33 1.48 10.38 -8.86
C ASN A 33 0.14 10.24 -8.14
N LEU A 34 -0.77 11.19 -8.35
CA LEU A 34 -2.06 11.17 -7.66
C LEU A 34 -2.87 9.91 -8.02
N LYS A 35 -2.86 9.51 -9.28
CA LYS A 35 -3.58 8.32 -9.72
C LYS A 35 -3.08 7.07 -9.01
N VAL A 36 -1.77 6.90 -8.94
CA VAL A 36 -1.14 5.76 -8.27
C VAL A 36 -1.45 5.79 -6.78
N ALA A 37 -1.33 6.96 -6.15
CA ALA A 37 -1.59 7.09 -4.72
C ALA A 37 -3.03 6.72 -4.38
N LYS A 38 -3.99 7.20 -5.16
CA LYS A 38 -5.40 6.88 -4.95
C LYS A 38 -5.66 5.38 -5.14
N SER A 39 -5.08 4.79 -6.17
CA SER A 39 -5.28 3.38 -6.47
C SER A 39 -4.72 2.49 -5.36
N VAL A 40 -3.51 2.75 -4.90
CA VAL A 40 -2.91 1.89 -3.88
C VAL A 40 -3.59 2.05 -2.52
N VAL A 41 -4.02 3.25 -2.16
CA VAL A 41 -4.74 3.45 -0.90
C VAL A 41 -6.10 2.76 -0.95
N ALA A 42 -6.85 2.93 -2.04
CA ALA A 42 -8.17 2.31 -2.18
C ALA A 42 -8.08 0.79 -2.11
N ASP A 43 -7.13 0.21 -2.83
CA ASP A 43 -6.98 -1.24 -2.87
C ASP A 43 -6.45 -1.79 -1.55
N ARG A 44 -5.57 -1.04 -0.87
CA ARG A 44 -5.09 -1.44 0.45
C ARG A 44 -6.24 -1.47 1.45
N ILE A 45 -7.06 -0.43 1.48
CA ILE A 45 -8.20 -0.37 2.39
C ILE A 45 -9.18 -1.52 2.10
N PHE A 46 -9.43 -1.78 0.83
CA PHE A 46 -10.27 -2.91 0.45
C PHE A 46 -9.69 -4.24 0.93
N PHE A 47 -8.38 -4.42 0.74
CA PHE A 47 -7.70 -5.63 1.16
C PHE A 47 -7.75 -5.82 2.69
N GLN A 48 -7.70 -4.72 3.44
CA GLN A 48 -7.75 -4.76 4.90
C GLN A 48 -9.12 -5.09 5.46
N ASN A 49 -10.16 -5.05 4.64
CA ASN A 49 -11.53 -5.38 5.04
C ASN A 49 -11.95 -4.59 6.29
N GLU A 50 -11.70 -3.26 6.27
CA GLU A 50 -12.07 -2.32 7.31
C GLU A 50 -11.40 -2.53 8.67
N LYS A 51 -10.33 -3.31 8.73
CA LYS A 51 -9.56 -3.51 9.95
C LYS A 51 -8.24 -2.76 9.88
N ALA A 52 -7.82 -2.21 11.01
CA ALA A 52 -6.52 -1.54 11.09
C ALA A 52 -5.42 -2.57 11.37
N TYR A 53 -4.29 -2.41 10.69
CA TYR A 53 -3.12 -3.29 10.84
C TYR A 53 -1.85 -2.48 10.87
N PRO A 54 -0.80 -2.97 11.53
CA PRO A 54 0.54 -2.45 11.30
C PRO A 54 0.89 -2.71 9.83
N ILE A 55 1.52 -1.73 9.19
CA ILE A 55 1.87 -1.83 7.77
C ILE A 55 3.37 -1.69 7.60
N PHE A 56 3.98 -2.64 6.88
CA PHE A 56 5.35 -2.54 6.43
C PHE A 56 5.32 -2.21 4.94
N CYS A 57 5.87 -1.06 4.58
CA CYS A 57 5.85 -0.58 3.19
C CYS A 57 7.24 -0.64 2.59
N ASP A 58 7.39 -1.40 1.51
CA ASP A 58 8.64 -1.49 0.76
C ASP A 58 8.57 -0.53 -0.41
N VAL A 59 9.40 0.52 -0.38
CA VAL A 59 9.40 1.57 -1.40
C VAL A 59 10.53 1.42 -2.42
N ARG A 60 11.26 0.32 -2.40
CA ARG A 60 12.42 0.15 -3.29
C ARG A 60 12.06 0.18 -4.77
N GLY A 61 10.82 -0.17 -5.12
CA GLY A 61 10.37 -0.11 -6.50
C GLY A 61 10.02 1.29 -6.99
N VAL A 62 9.95 2.25 -6.09
CA VAL A 62 9.57 3.63 -6.44
C VAL A 62 10.78 4.36 -6.99
N ILE A 63 10.65 4.91 -8.21
CA ILE A 63 11.76 5.66 -8.83
C ILE A 63 11.56 7.17 -8.74
N ASP A 64 10.33 7.62 -8.50
CA ASP A 64 10.05 9.05 -8.38
C ASP A 64 8.70 9.25 -7.72
N THR A 65 8.47 10.44 -7.16
CA THR A 65 7.20 10.81 -6.57
C THR A 65 6.83 12.21 -7.01
N GLU A 66 5.55 12.42 -7.29
CA GLU A 66 5.00 13.74 -7.58
C GLU A 66 4.33 14.31 -6.33
N LYS A 67 4.33 15.64 -6.21
CA LYS A 67 3.80 16.30 -5.03
C LYS A 67 2.35 15.89 -4.72
N ALA A 68 1.50 15.85 -5.72
CA ALA A 68 0.09 15.49 -5.51
C ALA A 68 -0.06 14.08 -4.94
N GLY A 69 0.74 13.13 -5.42
CA GLY A 69 0.73 11.77 -4.89
C GLY A 69 1.23 11.70 -3.46
N ARG A 70 2.34 12.40 -3.16
CA ARG A 70 2.87 12.46 -1.80
C ARG A 70 1.86 13.08 -0.83
N ASP A 71 1.22 14.17 -1.25
CA ASP A 71 0.24 14.85 -0.39
C ASP A 71 -0.96 13.95 -0.12
N TYR A 72 -1.42 13.22 -1.12
CA TYR A 72 -2.52 12.29 -0.95
C TYR A 72 -2.17 11.18 0.04
N LEU A 73 -0.96 10.61 -0.09
CA LEU A 73 -0.52 9.56 0.83
C LEU A 73 -0.38 10.09 2.25
N ALA A 74 0.09 11.32 2.42
CA ALA A 74 0.20 11.92 3.74
C ALA A 74 -1.16 12.10 4.40
N LYS A 75 -2.19 12.43 3.61
CA LYS A 75 -3.55 12.63 4.11
C LYS A 75 -4.29 11.32 4.34
N SER A 76 -4.26 10.44 3.37
CA SER A 76 -5.12 9.26 3.34
C SER A 76 -4.38 7.96 3.62
N GLY A 77 -3.06 7.97 3.52
CA GLY A 77 -2.28 6.76 3.69
C GLY A 77 -2.26 6.23 5.11
N SER A 78 -2.67 7.03 6.09
CA SER A 78 -2.71 6.60 7.49
C SER A 78 -4.02 5.91 7.88
N LEU A 79 -5.02 5.90 6.98
CA LEU A 79 -6.29 5.25 7.27
C LEU A 79 -6.08 3.75 7.51
N LEU A 80 -6.68 3.26 8.61
CA LEU A 80 -6.60 1.86 9.02
C LEU A 80 -5.16 1.39 9.24
N THR A 81 -4.28 2.30 9.64
CA THR A 81 -2.88 1.99 9.91
C THR A 81 -2.60 2.12 11.41
N LYS A 82 -2.11 1.04 12.04
CA LYS A 82 -1.72 1.08 13.45
C LYS A 82 -0.29 1.57 13.62
N ALA A 83 0.58 1.21 12.68
CA ALA A 83 1.96 1.64 12.65
C ALA A 83 2.48 1.49 11.23
N VAL A 84 3.46 2.30 10.85
CA VAL A 84 4.07 2.26 9.53
C VAL A 84 5.57 2.00 9.68
N GLY A 85 6.09 1.04 8.90
CA GLY A 85 7.51 0.74 8.83
C GLY A 85 8.00 0.72 7.40
N LEU A 86 9.29 0.85 7.25
CA LEU A 86 9.94 0.78 5.93
C LEU A 86 10.94 -0.35 5.91
#